data_0726741df0dab3cfb662590088974c27
#
_entry.id   0726741df0dab3cfb662590088974c27
#
_cell.length_a   1.000
_cell.length_b   1.000
_cell.length_c   1.000
_cell.angle_alpha   90.00
_cell.angle_beta   90.00
_cell.angle_gamma   90.00
#
_symmetry.space_group_name_H-M   'P 1'
#
loop_
_entity.id
_entity.type
_entity.pdbx_description
1 polymer ?
#
loop_
_entity_poly.entity_id
_entity_poly.type
_entity_poly.pdbx_seq_one_letter_code
_entity_poly.pdbx_strand_id
1 'polypeptide(L)'
;MTDEICCGSSFGTFEEQDKVLVALSGGVDSSVCIQILRDQGFDVQAVVIRFSPAHDAAVRAAQTVARQLGVPLIEEDCTEEFEQQVVEPFCAQYCAGRTPSPCVLCNPRVKFAALARVADRLGIRYIATGHYARVTEENGLYYVRAAVSPELHAVWAAPEYSGPPVPACRRV
;
A
#
# COMPACT_ATOMS: atom_id res chain seq x y z
N MET A 1 -24.86 18.49 21.92
CA MET A 1 -25.08 17.09 21.52
C MET A 1 -23.73 16.63 21.02
N THR A 2 -23.04 15.92 21.86
CA THR A 2 -21.68 15.41 21.62
C THR A 2 -21.82 14.08 20.91
N ASP A 3 -21.39 14.02 19.64
CA ASP A 3 -21.28 12.76 18.92
C ASP A 3 -20.18 11.93 19.58
N GLU A 4 -20.61 10.94 20.34
CA GLU A 4 -19.74 9.87 20.81
C GLU A 4 -19.25 9.09 19.59
N ILE A 5 -17.96 9.23 19.28
CA ILE A 5 -17.26 8.32 18.39
C ILE A 5 -17.28 6.97 19.09
N CYS A 6 -18.22 6.11 18.68
CA CYS A 6 -18.25 4.72 19.08
C CYS A 6 -16.98 4.01 18.56
N CYS A 7 -15.93 4.05 19.36
CA CYS A 7 -14.83 3.12 19.28
C CYS A 7 -15.32 1.77 19.84
N GLY A 8 -16.13 1.09 19.04
CA GLY A 8 -16.59 -0.27 19.33
C GLY A 8 -15.41 -1.22 19.23
N SER A 9 -14.77 -1.47 20.36
CA SER A 9 -13.85 -2.58 20.56
C SER A 9 -14.59 -3.90 20.37
N SER A 10 -14.57 -4.43 19.17
CA SER A 10 -14.84 -5.85 18.93
C SER A 10 -14.42 -6.21 17.50
N PHE A 11 -13.13 -6.21 17.23
CA PHE A 11 -12.62 -7.02 16.14
C PHE A 11 -12.62 -8.47 16.62
N GLY A 12 -13.80 -9.08 16.59
CA GLY A 12 -13.95 -10.50 16.80
C GLY A 12 -13.21 -11.26 15.72
N THR A 13 -12.23 -12.04 16.15
CA THR A 13 -11.62 -13.16 15.44
C THR A 13 -11.13 -12.86 14.02
N PHE A 14 -10.00 -12.17 13.91
CA PHE A 14 -9.10 -12.43 12.80
C PHE A 14 -8.52 -13.82 13.03
N GLU A 15 -8.91 -14.75 12.17
CA GLU A 15 -8.45 -16.13 12.20
C GLU A 15 -6.91 -16.17 12.26
N GLU A 16 -6.35 -16.56 13.39
CA GLU A 16 -4.99 -17.08 13.64
C GLU A 16 -3.75 -16.35 13.06
N GLN A 17 -3.87 -15.22 12.38
CA GLN A 17 -2.70 -14.44 11.91
C GLN A 17 -2.79 -12.97 12.30
N ASP A 18 -2.17 -12.65 13.43
CA ASP A 18 -2.00 -11.27 13.89
C ASP A 18 -0.89 -10.50 13.14
N LYS A 19 -0.35 -11.07 12.03
CA LYS A 19 0.77 -10.50 11.29
C LYS A 19 0.32 -9.66 10.11
N VAL A 20 0.93 -8.49 9.95
CA VAL A 20 0.67 -7.59 8.82
C VAL A 20 1.98 -7.05 8.25
N LEU A 21 2.09 -7.06 6.91
CA LEU A 21 3.21 -6.46 6.19
C LEU A 21 2.85 -5.03 5.79
N VAL A 22 3.58 -4.05 6.28
CA VAL A 22 3.34 -2.63 5.98
C VAL A 22 4.36 -2.10 4.98
N ALA A 23 3.89 -1.54 3.87
CA ALA A 23 4.74 -0.84 2.92
C ALA A 23 5.19 0.50 3.50
N LEU A 24 6.45 0.58 3.93
CA LEU A 24 7.04 1.75 4.58
C LEU A 24 7.82 2.58 3.55
N SER A 25 7.34 3.78 3.26
CA SER A 25 8.00 4.71 2.33
C SER A 25 9.00 5.67 3.00
N GLY A 26 9.06 5.66 4.33
CA GLY A 26 9.79 6.65 5.12
C GLY A 26 9.03 7.97 5.33
N GLY A 27 7.83 8.11 4.78
CA GLY A 27 6.92 9.25 5.01
C GLY A 27 6.02 9.05 6.23
N VAL A 28 5.34 10.14 6.64
CA VAL A 28 4.49 10.18 7.84
C VAL A 28 3.36 9.18 7.78
N ASP A 29 2.62 9.12 6.67
CA ASP A 29 1.40 8.30 6.56
C ASP A 29 1.66 6.81 6.76
N SER A 30 2.72 6.28 6.13
CA SER A 30 3.11 4.88 6.30
C SER A 30 3.65 4.58 7.70
N SER A 31 4.25 5.57 8.35
CA SER A 31 4.74 5.45 9.74
C SER A 31 3.59 5.40 10.73
N VAL A 32 2.58 6.26 10.54
CA VAL A 32 1.36 6.28 11.35
C VAL A 32 0.57 4.99 11.18
N CYS A 33 0.52 4.45 9.96
CA CYS A 33 -0.11 3.17 9.67
C CYS A 33 0.48 2.04 10.55
N ILE A 34 1.81 1.99 10.70
CA ILE A 34 2.49 1.03 11.59
C ILE A 34 1.99 1.18 13.02
N GLN A 35 1.93 2.42 13.53
CA GLN A 35 1.52 2.66 14.92
C GLN A 35 0.06 2.26 15.15
N ILE A 36 -0.84 2.63 14.25
CA ILE A 36 -2.27 2.27 14.34
C ILE A 36 -2.45 0.75 14.38
N LEU A 37 -1.76 0.01 13.51
CA LEU A 37 -1.86 -1.45 13.46
C LEU A 37 -1.30 -2.11 14.72
N ARG A 38 -0.21 -1.58 15.28
CA ARG A 38 0.33 -2.09 16.56
C ARG A 38 -0.61 -1.82 17.73
N ASP A 39 -1.24 -0.65 17.76
CA ASP A 39 -2.23 -0.30 18.80
C ASP A 39 -3.48 -1.19 18.69
N GLN A 40 -3.77 -1.72 17.52
CA GLN A 40 -4.81 -2.73 17.28
C GLN A 40 -4.38 -4.17 17.62
N GLY A 41 -3.13 -4.39 18.01
CA GLY A 41 -2.61 -5.68 18.43
C GLY A 41 -1.95 -6.52 17.33
N PHE A 42 -1.72 -5.94 16.14
CA PHE A 42 -1.03 -6.66 15.06
C PHE A 42 0.48 -6.75 15.30
N ASP A 43 1.07 -7.91 14.94
CA ASP A 43 2.51 -8.07 14.77
C ASP A 43 2.92 -7.50 13.41
N VAL A 44 3.57 -6.31 13.44
CA VAL A 44 3.87 -5.55 12.24
C VAL A 44 5.27 -5.82 11.76
N GLN A 45 5.40 -6.22 10.48
CA GLN A 45 6.63 -6.20 9.73
C GLN A 45 6.57 -5.13 8.65
N ALA A 46 7.68 -4.42 8.43
CA ALA A 46 7.74 -3.39 7.41
C ALA A 46 8.54 -3.85 6.18
N VAL A 47 8.17 -3.35 5.02
CA VAL A 47 8.93 -3.54 3.79
C VAL A 47 9.10 -2.20 3.08
N VAL A 48 10.32 -1.91 2.62
CA VAL A 48 10.61 -0.81 1.70
C VAL A 48 10.99 -1.39 0.35
N ILE A 49 10.42 -0.83 -0.73
CA ILE A 49 10.73 -1.25 -2.10
C ILE A 49 11.69 -0.23 -2.70
N ARG A 50 12.82 -0.72 -3.19
CA ARG A 50 13.79 0.06 -3.96
C ARG A 50 13.50 -0.09 -5.44
N PHE A 51 13.10 0.99 -6.11
CA PHE A 51 12.78 0.98 -7.54
C PHE A 51 13.95 1.42 -8.42
N SER A 52 14.89 2.20 -7.89
CA SER A 52 16.06 2.69 -8.61
C SER A 52 17.06 3.29 -7.62
N PRO A 53 18.30 3.60 -8.03
CA PRO A 53 19.25 4.33 -7.19
C PRO A 53 18.74 5.68 -6.68
N ALA A 54 17.84 6.33 -7.43
CA ALA A 54 17.22 7.59 -6.99
C ALA A 54 16.35 7.42 -5.72
N HIS A 55 15.91 6.19 -5.40
CA HIS A 55 15.12 5.88 -4.21
C HIS A 55 15.96 5.59 -2.95
N ASP A 56 17.29 5.60 -3.03
CA ASP A 56 18.16 5.30 -1.89
C ASP A 56 17.92 6.25 -0.68
N ALA A 57 17.54 7.49 -0.94
CA ALA A 57 17.18 8.42 0.13
C ALA A 57 15.90 7.98 0.87
N ALA A 58 14.90 7.51 0.14
CA ALA A 58 13.65 6.99 0.73
C ALA A 58 13.91 5.68 1.49
N VAL A 59 14.77 4.81 0.99
CA VAL A 59 15.18 3.58 1.69
C VAL A 59 15.84 3.92 3.02
N ARG A 60 16.79 4.87 3.04
CA ARG A 60 17.44 5.33 4.30
C ARG A 60 16.44 5.97 5.26
N ALA A 61 15.47 6.72 4.76
CA ALA A 61 14.40 7.28 5.59
C ALA A 61 13.54 6.16 6.21
N ALA A 62 13.14 5.17 5.42
CA ALA A 62 12.40 4.00 5.93
C ALA A 62 13.20 3.20 6.97
N GLN A 63 14.50 2.98 6.76
CA GLN A 63 15.39 2.35 7.75
C GLN A 63 15.44 3.12 9.06
N THR A 64 15.48 4.46 8.99
CA THR A 64 15.51 5.32 10.18
C THR A 64 14.21 5.22 10.94
N VAL A 65 13.07 5.31 10.25
CA VAL A 65 11.73 5.19 10.84
C VAL A 65 11.53 3.79 11.46
N ALA A 66 11.89 2.74 10.74
CA ALA A 66 11.76 1.37 11.23
C ALA A 66 12.53 1.15 12.53
N ARG A 67 13.76 1.70 12.62
CA ARG A 67 14.56 1.66 13.86
C ARG A 67 13.91 2.45 14.99
N GLN A 68 13.36 3.64 14.71
CA GLN A 68 12.68 4.46 15.72
C GLN A 68 11.42 3.78 16.26
N LEU A 69 10.67 3.12 15.38
CA LEU A 69 9.46 2.39 15.76
C LEU A 69 9.74 0.99 16.31
N GLY A 70 10.99 0.49 16.21
CA GLY A 70 11.35 -0.85 16.67
C GLY A 70 10.63 -1.95 15.89
N VAL A 71 10.46 -1.79 14.56
CA VAL A 71 9.83 -2.78 13.69
C VAL A 71 10.86 -3.41 12.75
N PRO A 72 10.77 -4.73 12.47
CA PRO A 72 11.61 -5.36 11.46
C PRO A 72 11.37 -4.74 10.09
N LEU A 73 12.44 -4.45 9.35
CA LEU A 73 12.36 -3.90 7.99
C LEU A 73 13.02 -4.85 7.00
N ILE A 74 12.30 -5.12 5.91
CA ILE A 74 12.78 -5.85 4.75
C ILE A 74 13.00 -4.85 3.62
N GLU A 75 14.11 -4.98 2.92
CA GLU A 75 14.38 -4.23 1.70
C GLU A 75 14.18 -5.16 0.50
N GLU A 76 13.27 -4.79 -0.38
CA GLU A 76 13.01 -5.51 -1.63
C GLU A 76 13.50 -4.68 -2.79
N ASP A 77 14.50 -5.19 -3.53
CA ASP A 77 15.04 -4.52 -4.71
C ASP A 77 14.24 -4.94 -5.95
N CYS A 78 13.57 -3.97 -6.56
CA CYS A 78 12.79 -4.11 -7.78
C CYS A 78 13.35 -3.24 -8.90
N THR A 79 14.65 -2.90 -8.87
CA THR A 79 15.27 -1.98 -9.83
C THR A 79 15.12 -2.48 -11.27
N GLU A 80 15.43 -3.75 -11.51
CA GLU A 80 15.33 -4.34 -12.85
C GLU A 80 13.88 -4.43 -13.34
N GLU A 81 12.96 -4.89 -12.48
CA GLU A 81 11.54 -4.95 -12.80
C GLU A 81 10.95 -3.56 -13.09
N PHE A 82 11.37 -2.56 -12.33
CA PHE A 82 10.91 -1.19 -12.52
C PHE A 82 11.41 -0.61 -13.84
N GLU A 83 12.66 -0.87 -14.21
CA GLU A 83 13.21 -0.45 -15.50
C GLU A 83 12.40 -1.04 -16.65
N GLN A 84 12.22 -2.36 -16.66
CA GLN A 84 11.54 -3.08 -17.74
C GLN A 84 10.03 -2.79 -17.82
N GLN A 85 9.36 -2.68 -16.68
CA GLN A 85 7.89 -2.58 -16.63
C GLN A 85 7.36 -1.16 -16.61
N VAL A 86 8.20 -0.18 -16.24
CA VAL A 86 7.77 1.20 -16.06
C VAL A 86 8.60 2.17 -16.89
N VAL A 87 9.93 2.16 -16.75
CA VAL A 87 10.79 3.15 -17.41
C VAL A 87 10.81 2.98 -18.93
N GLU A 88 11.09 1.77 -19.40
CA GLU A 88 11.12 1.49 -20.85
C GLU A 88 9.78 1.79 -21.52
N PRO A 89 8.61 1.33 -21.02
CA PRO A 89 7.32 1.68 -21.59
C PRO A 89 7.01 3.18 -21.51
N PHE A 90 7.42 3.85 -20.43
CA PHE A 90 7.28 5.30 -20.30
C PHE A 90 8.03 6.03 -21.41
N CYS A 91 9.32 5.71 -21.62
CA CYS A 91 10.14 6.31 -22.66
C CYS A 91 9.56 6.05 -24.06
N ALA A 92 9.14 4.83 -24.33
CA ALA A 92 8.55 4.46 -25.62
C ALA A 92 7.25 5.24 -25.92
N GLN A 93 6.38 5.42 -24.95
CA GLN A 93 5.15 6.19 -25.10
C GLN A 93 5.44 7.67 -25.29
N TYR A 94 6.39 8.21 -24.54
CA TYR A 94 6.78 9.61 -24.65
C TYR A 94 7.40 9.93 -26.02
N CYS A 95 8.27 9.05 -26.52
CA CYS A 95 8.82 9.16 -27.87
C CYS A 95 7.74 9.06 -28.97
N ALA A 96 6.64 8.36 -28.69
CA ALA A 96 5.48 8.27 -29.60
C ALA A 96 4.52 9.47 -29.46
N GLY A 97 4.89 10.55 -28.77
CA GLY A 97 4.09 11.76 -28.59
C GLY A 97 2.89 11.60 -27.63
N ARG A 98 2.88 10.57 -26.77
CA ARG A 98 1.86 10.34 -25.76
C ARG A 98 2.35 10.81 -24.39
N THR A 99 1.43 11.14 -23.50
CA THR A 99 1.75 11.48 -22.10
C THR A 99 1.37 10.30 -21.20
N PRO A 100 2.31 9.39 -20.89
CA PRO A 100 2.04 8.23 -20.05
C PRO A 100 1.93 8.61 -18.58
N SER A 101 1.16 7.80 -17.82
CA SER A 101 1.13 7.86 -16.36
C SER A 101 1.90 6.65 -15.79
N PRO A 102 3.14 6.82 -15.36
CA PRO A 102 3.97 5.70 -14.89
C PRO A 102 3.39 5.03 -13.63
N CYS A 103 2.68 5.78 -12.78
CA CYS A 103 2.08 5.24 -11.56
C CYS A 103 1.03 4.16 -11.86
N VAL A 104 0.28 4.29 -12.96
CA VAL A 104 -0.73 3.31 -13.38
C VAL A 104 -0.09 1.97 -13.74
N LEU A 105 1.12 1.99 -14.29
CA LEU A 105 1.88 0.79 -14.60
C LEU A 105 2.63 0.25 -13.37
N CYS A 106 3.29 1.14 -12.63
CA CYS A 106 4.13 0.78 -11.49
C CYS A 106 3.34 0.11 -10.36
N ASN A 107 2.19 0.68 -9.97
CA ASN A 107 1.44 0.17 -8.83
C ASN A 107 1.09 -1.31 -8.98
N PRO A 108 0.35 -1.76 -10.02
CA PRO A 108 -0.03 -3.18 -10.13
C PRO A 108 1.13 -4.10 -10.49
N ARG A 109 2.04 -3.66 -11.36
CA ARG A 109 3.04 -4.55 -11.96
C ARG A 109 4.30 -4.71 -11.12
N VAL A 110 4.70 -3.68 -10.40
CA VAL A 110 5.93 -3.68 -9.60
C VAL A 110 5.61 -3.59 -8.12
N LYS A 111 4.98 -2.49 -7.68
CA LYS A 111 4.81 -2.20 -6.26
C LYS A 111 3.97 -3.25 -5.53
N PHE A 112 2.72 -3.47 -5.95
CA PHE A 112 1.85 -4.43 -5.28
C PHE A 112 2.25 -5.88 -5.55
N ALA A 113 2.82 -6.17 -6.73
CA ALA A 113 3.38 -7.48 -7.02
C ALA A 113 4.56 -7.82 -6.08
N ALA A 114 5.46 -6.86 -5.83
CA ALA A 114 6.57 -7.03 -4.89
C ALA A 114 6.05 -7.22 -3.45
N LEU A 115 5.07 -6.42 -3.02
CA LEU A 115 4.46 -6.57 -1.70
C LEU A 115 3.85 -7.96 -1.51
N ALA A 116 3.11 -8.45 -2.50
CA ALA A 116 2.51 -9.78 -2.47
C ALA A 116 3.60 -10.88 -2.39
N ARG A 117 4.65 -10.80 -3.20
CA ARG A 117 5.77 -11.76 -3.14
C ARG A 117 6.45 -11.79 -1.78
N VAL A 118 6.68 -10.62 -1.17
CA VAL A 118 7.28 -10.55 0.16
C VAL A 118 6.34 -11.14 1.21
N ALA A 119 5.06 -10.81 1.15
CA ALA A 119 4.06 -11.35 2.06
C ALA A 119 3.96 -12.87 1.96
N ASP A 120 3.90 -13.43 0.74
CA ASP A 120 3.88 -14.88 0.49
C ASP A 120 5.14 -15.55 1.04
N ARG A 121 6.33 -14.99 0.81
CA ARG A 121 7.61 -15.51 1.31
C ARG A 121 7.66 -15.56 2.84
N LEU A 122 6.99 -14.63 3.51
CA LEU A 122 6.92 -14.55 4.97
C LEU A 122 5.72 -15.31 5.57
N GLY A 123 4.83 -15.81 4.74
CA GLY A 123 3.57 -16.40 5.19
C GLY A 123 2.63 -15.36 5.83
N ILE A 124 2.73 -14.09 5.47
CA ILE A 124 1.88 -13.01 6.00
C ILE A 124 0.69 -12.81 5.06
N ARG A 125 -0.51 -12.88 5.61
CA ARG A 125 -1.75 -12.79 4.83
C ARG A 125 -2.21 -11.35 4.56
N TYR A 126 -1.86 -10.41 5.42
CA TYR A 126 -2.34 -9.04 5.34
C TYR A 126 -1.25 -8.08 4.88
N ILE A 127 -1.60 -7.22 3.94
CA ILE A 127 -0.72 -6.15 3.44
C ILE A 127 -1.40 -4.81 3.73
N ALA A 128 -0.67 -3.88 4.31
CA ALA A 128 -1.12 -2.52 4.54
C ALA A 128 -0.21 -1.50 3.87
N THR A 129 -0.79 -0.40 3.46
CA THR A 129 -0.08 0.71 2.83
C THR A 129 -0.63 2.04 3.32
N GLY A 130 0.17 3.10 3.30
CA GLY A 130 -0.26 4.46 3.62
C GLY A 130 -1.06 5.15 2.50
N HIS A 131 -1.78 4.41 1.67
CA HIS A 131 -2.67 5.01 0.66
C HIS A 131 -4.00 5.43 1.27
N TYR A 132 -4.51 6.56 0.81
CA TYR A 132 -5.83 7.06 1.22
C TYR A 132 -6.92 6.43 0.36
N ALA A 133 -7.74 5.60 0.98
CA ALA A 133 -8.89 4.98 0.33
C ALA A 133 -10.07 4.92 1.30
N ARG A 134 -11.29 4.88 0.75
CA ARG A 134 -12.51 4.62 1.52
C ARG A 134 -13.15 3.34 1.05
N VAL A 135 -13.74 2.62 1.97
CA VAL A 135 -14.59 1.48 1.64
C VAL A 135 -16.04 1.88 1.91
N THR A 136 -16.91 1.73 0.91
CA THR A 136 -18.36 1.93 1.06
C THR A 136 -19.07 0.62 0.80
N GLU A 137 -20.16 0.38 1.52
CA GLU A 137 -21.04 -0.76 1.31
C GLU A 137 -22.32 -0.28 0.60
N GLU A 138 -22.65 -0.89 -0.53
CA GLU A 138 -23.86 -0.63 -1.29
C GLU A 138 -24.48 -1.97 -1.73
N ASN A 139 -25.69 -2.26 -1.30
CA ASN A 139 -26.43 -3.49 -1.63
C ASN A 139 -25.66 -4.79 -1.27
N GLY A 140 -24.94 -4.80 -0.14
CA GLY A 140 -24.13 -5.95 0.30
C GLY A 140 -22.80 -6.14 -0.43
N LEU A 141 -22.44 -5.22 -1.31
CA LEU A 141 -21.15 -5.19 -2.01
C LEU A 141 -20.27 -4.08 -1.43
N TYR A 142 -18.96 -4.33 -1.37
CA TYR A 142 -17.98 -3.37 -0.89
C TYR A 142 -17.23 -2.75 -2.07
N TYR A 143 -17.14 -1.42 -2.06
CA TYR A 143 -16.46 -0.64 -3.10
C TYR A 143 -15.29 0.13 -2.48
N VAL A 144 -14.13 0.08 -3.14
CA VAL A 144 -13.02 0.98 -2.82
C VAL A 144 -13.24 2.29 -3.57
N ARG A 145 -13.28 3.39 -2.82
CA ARG A 145 -13.48 4.73 -3.36
C ARG A 145 -12.28 5.62 -3.06
N ALA A 146 -12.10 6.64 -3.89
CA ALA A 146 -11.07 7.66 -3.68
C ALA A 146 -11.26 8.39 -2.34
N ALA A 147 -10.18 8.97 -1.83
CA ALA A 147 -10.22 9.83 -0.66
C ALA A 147 -11.16 11.03 -0.85
N VAL A 148 -11.60 11.63 0.27
CA VAL A 148 -12.50 12.81 0.21
C VAL A 148 -11.75 14.05 -0.24
N SER A 149 -10.48 14.19 0.16
CA SER A 149 -9.66 15.34 -0.19
C SER A 149 -9.25 15.31 -1.66
N PRO A 150 -9.50 16.38 -2.44
CA PRO A 150 -9.07 16.46 -3.84
C PRO A 150 -7.55 16.34 -4.02
N GLU A 151 -6.78 16.79 -3.05
CA GLU A 151 -5.32 16.75 -3.07
C GLU A 151 -4.78 15.31 -3.01
N LEU A 152 -5.55 14.39 -2.44
CA LEU A 152 -5.23 12.98 -2.33
C LEU A 152 -5.73 12.15 -3.53
N HIS A 153 -6.53 12.73 -4.41
CA HIS A 153 -7.06 12.07 -5.61
C HIS A 153 -5.98 11.83 -6.67
N ALA A 154 -4.89 12.58 -6.67
CA ALA A 154 -3.85 12.51 -7.70
C ALA A 154 -3.13 11.15 -7.79
N VAL A 155 -3.30 10.27 -6.81
CA VAL A 155 -2.60 8.98 -6.73
C VAL A 155 -3.43 7.81 -7.28
N TRP A 156 -4.75 7.99 -7.48
CA TRP A 156 -5.67 6.94 -7.94
C TRP A 156 -6.47 7.33 -9.17
N ALA A 157 -5.81 7.60 -10.29
CA ALA A 157 -6.43 7.35 -11.58
C ALA A 157 -6.33 5.84 -11.83
N ALA A 158 -7.14 5.06 -11.14
CA ALA A 158 -7.38 3.70 -11.58
C ALA A 158 -8.08 3.81 -12.94
N PRO A 159 -7.60 3.14 -14.01
CA PRO A 159 -8.43 2.94 -15.18
C PRO A 159 -9.74 2.33 -14.67
N GLU A 160 -10.87 2.77 -15.22
CA GLU A 160 -12.17 2.25 -14.85
C GLU A 160 -12.10 0.74 -14.76
N TYR A 161 -12.20 0.22 -13.54
CA TYR A 161 -12.21 -1.21 -13.30
C TYR A 161 -13.55 -1.74 -13.82
N SER A 162 -13.53 -2.25 -15.03
CA SER A 162 -14.68 -2.92 -15.67
C SER A 162 -14.73 -4.42 -15.36
N GLY A 163 -13.96 -4.88 -14.37
CA GLY A 163 -13.94 -6.27 -13.93
C GLY A 163 -15.11 -6.63 -13.00
N PRO A 164 -15.31 -7.93 -12.74
CA PRO A 164 -16.31 -8.40 -11.78
C PRO A 164 -16.01 -7.80 -10.39
N PRO A 165 -17.04 -7.64 -9.54
CA PRO A 165 -16.87 -7.09 -8.19
C PRO A 165 -15.77 -7.87 -7.47
N VAL A 166 -14.80 -7.12 -6.92
CA VAL A 166 -13.73 -7.71 -6.10
C VAL A 166 -14.42 -8.46 -4.96
N PRO A 167 -14.20 -9.78 -4.79
CA PRO A 167 -14.77 -10.50 -3.67
C PRO A 167 -14.36 -9.75 -2.40
N ALA A 168 -15.34 -9.49 -1.56
CA ALA A 168 -15.20 -8.68 -0.37
C ALA A 168 -13.91 -9.01 0.36
N CYS A 169 -12.97 -8.08 0.35
CA CYS A 169 -11.93 -8.06 1.36
C CYS A 169 -12.69 -7.96 2.67
N ARG A 170 -12.75 -9.04 3.44
CA ARG A 170 -13.44 -9.06 4.74
C ARG A 170 -12.86 -7.90 5.52
N ARG A 171 -13.75 -7.14 6.16
CA ARG A 171 -13.47 -5.94 6.93
C ARG A 171 -12.10 -6.01 7.63
N VAL A 172 -11.24 -5.06 7.33
CA VAL A 172 -10.21 -4.62 8.24
C VAL A 172 -10.75 -3.43 8.99
#